data_0d220f7d13a3fc9f7c55f24c3cd16a7d
#
_entry.id   0d220f7d13a3fc9f7c55f24c3cd16a7d
#
_cell.length_a   1.000
_cell.length_b   1.000
_cell.length_c   1.000
_cell.angle_alpha   90.00
_cell.angle_beta   90.00
_cell.angle_gamma   90.00
#
_symmetry.space_group_name_H-M   'P 1'
#
loop_
_entity.id
_entity.type
_entity.pdbx_description
1 polymer ?
#
loop_
_entity_poly.entity_id
_entity_poly.type
_entity_poly.pdbx_seq_one_letter_code
_entity_poly.pdbx_strand_id
1 'polypeptide(L)'
;SFRKFFRKKNKRFNSIIIFAKKEKFKNILVYESVNKILNKNEILAPKLYQENYNKNFIEIQDFGNDTIYKILKKKGTKKFKYFQKVIKLLSQIQSIKIKKIKNFKGKNYVIPKYDTTILTRETNLFYEWYARKKLPKKKIALFTKKFRKITKNLILKLKLKNNVVVH
;
A
#
# COMPACT_ATOMS: atom_id res chain seq x y z
N SER A 1 3.44 12.01 1.43
CA SER A 1 4.14 10.92 2.14
C SER A 1 5.25 11.50 2.99
N PHE A 2 5.34 11.09 4.24
CA PHE A 2 6.44 11.46 5.14
C PHE A 2 7.69 10.57 4.91
N ARG A 3 7.61 9.57 4.04
CA ARG A 3 8.74 8.75 3.60
C ARG A 3 9.48 9.43 2.46
N LYS A 4 10.81 9.42 2.52
CA LYS A 4 11.70 9.85 1.45
C LYS A 4 12.42 8.63 0.87
N PHE A 5 12.60 8.62 -0.43
CA PHE A 5 13.25 7.53 -1.15
C PHE A 5 14.50 8.08 -1.85
N PHE A 6 15.62 7.44 -1.61
CA PHE A 6 16.91 7.82 -2.22
C PHE A 6 17.46 6.60 -2.93
N ARG A 7 17.87 6.79 -4.18
CA ARG A 7 18.59 5.75 -4.92
C ARG A 7 20.07 5.85 -4.64
N LYS A 8 20.64 4.81 -4.07
CA LYS A 8 22.07 4.64 -3.87
C LYS A 8 22.64 3.91 -5.09
N LYS A 9 23.51 4.56 -5.83
CA LYS A 9 24.26 3.96 -6.93
C LYS A 9 25.50 3.28 -6.38
N ASN A 10 25.74 2.04 -6.77
CA ASN A 10 26.95 1.30 -6.40
C ASN A 10 27.48 0.57 -7.65
N LYS A 11 28.80 0.23 -7.66
CA LYS A 11 29.42 -0.46 -8.80
C LYS A 11 28.82 -1.82 -9.11
N ARG A 12 28.32 -2.56 -8.09
CA ARG A 12 27.78 -3.91 -8.25
C ARG A 12 26.26 -3.95 -8.41
N PHE A 13 25.53 -3.12 -7.69
CA PHE A 13 24.06 -3.06 -7.74
C PHE A 13 23.56 -1.72 -7.18
N ASN A 14 22.38 -1.31 -7.64
CA ASN A 14 21.69 -0.16 -7.08
C ASN A 14 20.76 -0.61 -5.96
N SER A 15 20.55 0.27 -4.99
CA SER A 15 19.59 0.06 -3.91
C SER A 15 18.76 1.30 -3.65
N ILE A 16 17.65 1.14 -2.93
CA ILE A 16 16.79 2.23 -2.49
C ILE A 16 16.86 2.34 -0.98
N ILE A 17 17.22 3.52 -0.50
CA ILE A 17 17.14 3.87 0.92
C ILE A 17 15.77 4.49 1.16
N ILE A 18 15.00 3.91 2.06
CA ILE A 18 13.72 4.45 2.54
C ILE A 18 13.97 5.07 3.90
N PHE A 19 13.79 6.38 3.98
CA PHE A 19 13.93 7.14 5.21
C PHE A 19 12.58 7.69 5.67
N ALA A 20 12.27 7.52 6.97
CA ALA A 20 11.06 8.05 7.60
C ALA A 20 11.42 8.76 8.90
N LYS A 21 11.54 10.09 8.88
CA LYS A 21 12.05 10.93 10.00
C LYS A 21 11.38 10.65 11.35
N LYS A 22 10.12 10.29 11.34
CA LYS A 22 9.40 9.77 12.53
C LYS A 22 8.52 8.63 12.05
N GLU A 23 8.82 7.43 12.46
CA GLU A 23 7.97 6.29 12.12
C GLU A 23 6.76 6.22 13.07
N LYS A 24 5.87 7.22 12.92
CA LYS A 24 4.68 7.39 13.77
C LYS A 24 3.79 6.15 13.83
N PHE A 25 3.78 5.34 12.76
CA PHE A 25 2.92 4.16 12.64
C PHE A 25 3.71 2.88 12.32
N LYS A 26 5.00 2.85 12.62
CA LYS A 26 5.88 1.70 12.35
C LYS A 26 5.89 1.29 10.85
N ASN A 27 5.80 2.27 9.94
CA ASN A 27 5.64 2.01 8.50
C ASN A 27 6.82 1.27 7.87
N ILE A 28 8.04 1.48 8.36
CA ILE A 28 9.22 0.75 7.88
C ILE A 28 9.10 -0.73 8.25
N LEU A 29 8.68 -1.04 9.49
CA LEU A 29 8.44 -2.41 9.93
C LEU A 29 7.32 -3.08 9.16
N VAL A 30 6.22 -2.35 8.90
CA VAL A 30 5.10 -2.83 8.09
C VAL A 30 5.54 -3.09 6.65
N TYR A 31 6.27 -2.16 6.06
CA TYR A 31 6.77 -2.28 4.69
C TYR A 31 7.64 -3.54 4.52
N GLU A 32 8.60 -3.76 5.41
CA GLU A 32 9.45 -4.94 5.39
C GLU A 32 8.64 -6.23 5.61
N SER A 33 7.72 -6.20 6.57
CA SER A 33 6.88 -7.37 6.87
C SER A 33 6.02 -7.78 5.67
N VAL A 34 5.41 -6.82 4.98
CA VAL A 34 4.63 -7.07 3.76
C VAL A 34 5.52 -7.65 2.66
N ASN A 35 6.67 -7.03 2.39
CA ASN A 35 7.63 -7.55 1.40
C ASN A 35 8.06 -8.97 1.71
N LYS A 36 8.30 -9.28 2.99
CA LYS A 36 8.68 -10.62 3.45
C LYS A 36 7.56 -11.64 3.24
N ILE A 37 6.30 -11.26 3.49
CA ILE A 37 5.14 -12.11 3.18
C ILE A 37 5.06 -12.38 1.67
N LEU A 38 5.19 -11.35 0.84
CA LEU A 38 5.15 -11.48 -0.62
C LEU A 38 6.26 -12.41 -1.11
N ASN A 39 7.51 -12.17 -0.72
CA ASN A 39 8.63 -13.01 -1.11
C ASN A 39 8.50 -14.48 -0.64
N LYS A 40 7.93 -14.73 0.55
CA LYS A 40 7.64 -16.10 1.02
C LYS A 40 6.57 -16.83 0.21
N ASN A 41 5.73 -16.08 -0.53
CA ASN A 41 4.73 -16.62 -1.43
C ASN A 41 5.15 -16.50 -2.91
N GLU A 42 6.45 -16.45 -3.17
CA GLU A 42 7.03 -16.38 -4.52
C GLU A 42 6.57 -15.16 -5.34
N ILE A 43 6.07 -14.14 -4.65
CA ILE A 43 5.69 -12.87 -5.26
C ILE A 43 6.88 -11.91 -5.13
N LEU A 44 7.40 -11.46 -6.26
CA LEU A 44 8.56 -10.57 -6.31
C LEU A 44 8.26 -9.25 -5.60
N ALA A 45 8.95 -9.03 -4.49
CA ALA A 45 8.93 -7.79 -3.72
C ALA A 45 10.36 -7.40 -3.34
N PRO A 46 10.67 -6.10 -3.13
CA PRO A 46 12.03 -5.65 -2.81
C PRO A 46 12.56 -6.36 -1.56
N LYS A 47 13.71 -7.01 -1.69
CA LYS A 47 14.41 -7.64 -0.57
C LYS A 47 15.01 -6.58 0.34
N LEU A 48 14.96 -6.82 1.66
CA LEU A 48 15.67 -6.00 2.63
C LEU A 48 17.17 -6.35 2.56
N TYR A 49 18.03 -5.35 2.34
CA TYR A 49 19.48 -5.53 2.38
C TYR A 49 20.06 -5.14 3.73
N GLN A 50 19.61 -3.99 4.26
CA GLN A 50 20.08 -3.47 5.53
C GLN A 50 18.96 -2.73 6.26
N GLU A 51 18.97 -2.78 7.58
CA GLU A 51 18.13 -1.96 8.44
C GLU A 51 18.98 -1.06 9.34
N ASN A 52 18.54 0.16 9.54
CA ASN A 52 19.00 1.02 10.61
C ASN A 52 17.78 1.75 11.21
N TYR A 53 17.00 0.99 11.94
CA TYR A 53 15.74 1.45 12.49
C TYR A 53 15.93 2.65 13.46
N ASN A 54 17.02 2.66 14.20
CA ASN A 54 17.32 3.75 15.14
C ASN A 54 17.57 5.08 14.42
N LYS A 55 18.10 5.02 13.19
CA LYS A 55 18.28 6.18 12.30
C LYS A 55 17.10 6.36 11.32
N ASN A 56 16.01 5.63 11.51
CA ASN A 56 14.77 5.70 10.72
C ASN A 56 14.93 5.39 9.24
N PHE A 57 15.80 4.45 8.86
CA PHE A 57 15.91 4.02 7.46
C PHE A 57 16.09 2.52 7.29
N ILE A 58 15.74 2.05 6.11
CA ILE A 58 16.07 0.72 5.59
C ILE A 58 16.64 0.86 4.19
N GLU A 59 17.48 -0.09 3.78
CA GLU A 59 17.99 -0.23 2.43
C GLU A 59 17.39 -1.48 1.79
N ILE A 60 16.77 -1.33 0.63
CA ILE A 60 16.07 -2.39 -0.08
C ILE A 60 16.55 -2.51 -1.53
N GLN A 61 16.20 -3.61 -2.15
CA GLN A 61 16.45 -3.86 -3.56
C GLN A 61 15.82 -2.79 -4.45
N ASP A 62 16.57 -2.32 -5.45
CA ASP A 62 16.09 -1.43 -6.50
C ASP A 62 15.62 -2.25 -7.71
N PHE A 63 14.36 -2.11 -8.10
CA PHE A 63 13.80 -2.73 -9.31
C PHE A 63 13.98 -1.86 -10.57
N GLY A 64 14.72 -0.76 -10.48
CA GLY A 64 14.97 0.12 -11.61
C GLY A 64 13.83 1.12 -11.85
N ASN A 65 13.73 1.59 -13.10
CA ASN A 65 12.85 2.69 -13.49
C ASN A 65 11.62 2.27 -14.29
N ASP A 66 11.53 1.00 -14.68
CA ASP A 66 10.45 0.52 -15.54
C ASP A 66 9.20 0.22 -14.72
N THR A 67 8.31 1.19 -14.69
CA THR A 67 6.97 1.01 -14.11
C THR A 67 6.00 0.55 -15.19
N ILE A 68 4.95 -0.19 -14.82
CA ILE A 68 3.87 -0.58 -15.73
C ILE A 68 3.32 0.65 -16.46
N TYR A 69 3.15 1.77 -15.77
CA TYR A 69 2.69 3.02 -16.37
C TYR A 69 3.60 3.48 -17.52
N LYS A 70 4.93 3.48 -17.33
CA LYS A 70 5.89 3.84 -18.39
C LYS A 70 5.83 2.86 -19.56
N ILE A 71 5.75 1.56 -19.26
CA ILE A 71 5.66 0.52 -20.27
C ILE A 71 4.38 0.69 -21.12
N LEU A 72 3.23 0.90 -20.47
CA LEU A 72 1.95 1.06 -21.16
C LEU A 72 1.85 2.34 -22.00
N LYS A 73 2.70 3.34 -21.73
CA LYS A 73 2.79 4.56 -22.56
C LYS A 73 3.63 4.38 -23.83
N LYS A 74 4.44 3.34 -23.93
CA LYS A 74 5.25 3.09 -25.15
C LYS A 74 4.33 2.69 -26.31
N LYS A 75 4.55 3.27 -27.51
CA LYS A 75 3.87 2.88 -28.74
C LYS A 75 4.13 1.38 -29.04
N GLY A 76 3.15 0.68 -29.61
CA GLY A 76 3.28 -0.74 -29.97
C GLY A 76 3.19 -1.70 -28.77
N THR A 77 3.02 -1.22 -27.55
CA THR A 77 2.87 -2.11 -26.38
C THR A 77 1.58 -2.92 -26.44
N LYS A 78 1.70 -4.24 -26.34
CA LYS A 78 0.55 -5.16 -26.19
C LYS A 78 -0.06 -5.02 -24.78
N LYS A 79 -0.83 -3.95 -24.56
CA LYS A 79 -1.38 -3.57 -23.25
C LYS A 79 -2.14 -4.71 -22.57
N PHE A 80 -2.95 -5.45 -23.34
CA PHE A 80 -3.74 -6.57 -22.83
C PHE A 80 -2.88 -7.62 -22.11
N LYS A 81 -1.72 -8.00 -22.69
CA LYS A 81 -0.78 -8.95 -22.08
C LYS A 81 -0.27 -8.47 -20.70
N TYR A 82 -0.03 -7.17 -20.56
CA TYR A 82 0.39 -6.61 -19.27
C TYR A 82 -0.74 -6.59 -18.25
N PHE A 83 -1.97 -6.25 -18.66
CA PHE A 83 -3.13 -6.34 -17.78
C PHE A 83 -3.40 -7.77 -17.30
N GLN A 84 -3.29 -8.77 -18.18
CA GLN A 84 -3.38 -10.18 -17.78
C GLN A 84 -2.35 -10.55 -16.72
N LYS A 85 -1.09 -10.11 -16.86
CA LYS A 85 -0.04 -10.32 -15.85
C LYS A 85 -0.37 -9.67 -14.52
N VAL A 86 -0.92 -8.44 -14.55
CA VAL A 86 -1.33 -7.73 -13.32
C VAL A 86 -2.48 -8.46 -12.63
N ILE A 87 -3.50 -8.90 -13.38
CA ILE A 87 -4.62 -9.67 -12.82
C ILE A 87 -4.12 -10.97 -12.20
N LYS A 88 -3.23 -11.70 -12.88
CA LYS A 88 -2.62 -12.92 -12.33
C LYS A 88 -1.88 -12.63 -11.02
N LEU A 89 -1.08 -11.56 -10.98
CA LEU A 89 -0.37 -11.14 -9.78
C LEU A 89 -1.33 -10.79 -8.63
N LEU A 90 -2.41 -10.06 -8.91
CA LEU A 90 -3.43 -9.73 -7.91
C LEU A 90 -4.11 -11.01 -7.37
N SER A 91 -4.43 -11.97 -8.23
CA SER A 91 -4.97 -13.26 -7.82
C SER A 91 -4.01 -14.03 -6.92
N GLN A 92 -2.70 -14.01 -7.22
CA GLN A 92 -1.67 -14.61 -6.37
C GLN A 92 -1.61 -13.92 -5.00
N ILE A 93 -1.64 -12.58 -4.94
CA ILE A 93 -1.68 -11.83 -3.68
C ILE A 93 -2.92 -12.20 -2.86
N GLN A 94 -4.09 -12.30 -3.50
CA GLN A 94 -5.33 -12.67 -2.83
C GLN A 94 -5.34 -14.10 -2.30
N SER A 95 -4.58 -15.01 -2.90
CA SER A 95 -4.45 -16.40 -2.45
C SER A 95 -3.54 -16.59 -1.23
N ILE A 96 -2.84 -15.53 -0.77
CA ILE A 96 -1.93 -15.61 0.37
C ILE A 96 -2.70 -16.00 1.64
N LYS A 97 -2.30 -17.10 2.26
CA LYS A 97 -2.85 -17.61 3.53
C LYS A 97 -2.09 -17.11 4.75
N ILE A 98 -0.83 -16.69 4.59
CA ILE A 98 0.02 -16.21 5.67
C ILE A 98 -0.50 -14.85 6.15
N LYS A 99 -1.04 -14.80 7.36
CA LYS A 99 -1.57 -13.57 7.97
C LYS A 99 -0.65 -12.95 9.01
N LYS A 100 0.42 -13.65 9.41
CA LYS A 100 1.33 -13.25 10.49
C LYS A 100 2.77 -13.54 10.12
N ILE A 101 3.68 -12.61 10.39
CA ILE A 101 5.11 -12.76 10.15
C ILE A 101 5.93 -11.99 11.19
N LYS A 102 7.12 -12.48 11.51
CA LYS A 102 8.07 -11.71 12.33
C LYS A 102 8.79 -10.67 11.47
N ASN A 103 8.74 -9.40 11.92
CA ASN A 103 9.53 -8.33 11.32
C ASN A 103 11.01 -8.42 11.75
N PHE A 104 11.86 -7.53 11.21
CA PHE A 104 13.29 -7.53 11.56
C PHE A 104 13.60 -7.18 13.03
N LYS A 105 12.64 -6.63 13.78
CA LYS A 105 12.73 -6.45 15.24
C LYS A 105 12.26 -7.67 16.03
N GLY A 106 12.03 -8.81 15.38
CA GLY A 106 11.52 -10.04 16.00
C GLY A 106 10.05 -9.98 16.44
N LYS A 107 9.36 -8.83 16.26
CA LYS A 107 7.95 -8.67 16.63
C LYS A 107 7.01 -9.21 15.56
N ASN A 108 5.91 -9.81 16.00
CA ASN A 108 4.88 -10.27 15.08
C ASN A 108 4.17 -9.09 14.42
N TYR A 109 4.12 -9.12 13.10
CA TYR A 109 3.21 -8.32 12.30
C TYR A 109 2.04 -9.19 11.85
N VAL A 110 0.84 -8.69 12.03
CA VAL A 110 -0.41 -9.33 11.56
C VAL A 110 -1.01 -8.43 10.50
N ILE A 111 -1.35 -9.00 9.34
CA ILE A 111 -2.03 -8.24 8.27
C ILE A 111 -3.39 -7.78 8.81
N PRO A 112 -3.67 -6.46 8.80
CA PRO A 112 -4.95 -5.94 9.28
C PRO A 112 -6.12 -6.50 8.45
N LYS A 113 -7.24 -6.75 9.12
CA LYS A 113 -8.50 -7.05 8.41
C LYS A 113 -9.03 -5.77 7.77
N TYR A 114 -9.52 -5.89 6.54
CA TYR A 114 -10.19 -4.81 5.84
C TYR A 114 -11.68 -4.79 6.27
N ASP A 115 -11.97 -4.05 7.32
CA ASP A 115 -13.25 -4.03 7.98
C ASP A 115 -14.04 -2.73 7.71
N THR A 116 -15.23 -2.63 8.32
CA THR A 116 -16.09 -1.45 8.19
C THR A 116 -15.43 -0.16 8.69
N THR A 117 -14.52 -0.25 9.66
CA THR A 117 -13.78 0.89 10.21
C THR A 117 -12.82 1.45 9.16
N ILE A 118 -12.08 0.57 8.48
CA ILE A 118 -11.17 0.97 7.40
C ILE A 118 -11.95 1.57 6.24
N LEU A 119 -13.05 0.92 5.81
CA LEU A 119 -13.91 1.44 4.74
C LEU A 119 -14.48 2.82 5.08
N THR A 120 -14.93 3.02 6.31
CA THR A 120 -15.44 4.32 6.76
C THR A 120 -14.34 5.38 6.72
N ARG A 121 -13.12 5.04 7.13
CA ARG A 121 -11.97 5.94 7.05
C ARG A 121 -11.63 6.29 5.61
N GLU A 122 -11.61 5.33 4.71
CA GLU A 122 -11.30 5.57 3.29
C GLU A 122 -12.39 6.39 2.60
N THR A 123 -13.66 6.13 2.86
CA THR A 123 -14.72 6.97 2.31
C THR A 123 -14.66 8.41 2.82
N ASN A 124 -14.22 8.64 4.06
CA ASN A 124 -14.02 9.99 4.58
C ASN A 124 -12.90 10.75 3.85
N LEU A 125 -11.93 10.08 3.24
CA LEU A 125 -10.89 10.74 2.42
C LEU A 125 -11.50 11.52 1.25
N PHE A 126 -12.58 11.01 0.62
CA PHE A 126 -13.30 11.78 -0.42
C PHE A 126 -13.82 13.11 0.12
N TYR A 127 -14.42 13.08 1.32
CA TYR A 127 -14.88 14.30 1.96
C TYR A 127 -13.72 15.27 2.27
N GLU A 128 -12.65 14.78 2.91
CA GLU A 128 -11.53 15.60 3.39
C GLU A 128 -10.73 16.22 2.24
N TRP A 129 -10.44 15.43 1.22
CA TRP A 129 -9.53 15.83 0.13
C TRP A 129 -10.24 16.49 -1.03
N TYR A 130 -11.48 16.15 -1.32
CA TYR A 130 -12.23 16.64 -2.48
C TYR A 130 -13.40 17.51 -2.09
N ALA A 131 -14.42 16.96 -1.43
CA ALA A 131 -15.68 17.65 -1.19
C ALA A 131 -15.50 18.95 -0.38
N ARG A 132 -14.71 18.90 0.70
CA ARG A 132 -14.39 20.05 1.54
C ARG A 132 -13.72 21.20 0.77
N LYS A 133 -12.95 20.90 -0.27
CA LYS A 133 -12.25 21.90 -1.09
C LYS A 133 -13.13 22.49 -2.20
N LYS A 134 -14.18 21.77 -2.62
CA LYS A 134 -15.05 22.16 -3.74
C LYS A 134 -16.38 22.75 -3.30
N LEU A 135 -16.85 22.44 -2.09
CA LEU A 135 -18.13 22.91 -1.60
C LEU A 135 -18.02 24.25 -0.86
N PRO A 136 -19.02 25.15 -1.00
CA PRO A 136 -19.13 26.35 -0.19
C PRO A 136 -19.23 26.02 1.30
N LYS A 137 -18.59 26.82 2.16
CA LYS A 137 -18.56 26.57 3.62
C LYS A 137 -19.94 26.30 4.22
N LYS A 138 -20.96 27.05 3.82
CA LYS A 138 -22.37 26.92 4.27
C LYS A 138 -22.96 25.51 3.97
N LYS A 139 -22.54 24.84 2.90
CA LYS A 139 -23.07 23.54 2.49
C LYS A 139 -22.29 22.35 3.07
N ILE A 140 -21.10 22.57 3.62
CA ILE A 140 -20.21 21.51 4.09
C ILE A 140 -20.85 20.65 5.18
N ALA A 141 -21.46 21.26 6.21
CA ALA A 141 -22.04 20.53 7.33
C ALA A 141 -23.17 19.61 6.89
N LEU A 142 -24.12 20.12 6.08
CA LEU A 142 -25.23 19.35 5.55
C LEU A 142 -24.75 18.21 4.64
N PHE A 143 -23.80 18.51 3.74
CA PHE A 143 -23.19 17.49 2.88
C PHE A 143 -22.55 16.39 3.71
N THR A 144 -21.75 16.74 4.71
CA THR A 144 -21.05 15.77 5.55
C THR A 144 -22.04 14.83 6.27
N LYS A 145 -23.10 15.37 6.83
CA LYS A 145 -24.15 14.60 7.49
C LYS A 145 -24.81 13.60 6.53
N LYS A 146 -25.24 14.07 5.33
CA LYS A 146 -25.85 13.22 4.31
C LYS A 146 -24.87 12.18 3.77
N PHE A 147 -23.65 12.58 3.44
CA PHE A 147 -22.61 11.68 2.93
C PHE A 147 -22.29 10.56 3.90
N ARG A 148 -22.06 10.87 5.18
CA ARG A 148 -21.80 9.86 6.21
C ARG A 148 -22.97 8.90 6.40
N LYS A 149 -24.22 9.38 6.35
CA LYS A 149 -25.40 8.52 6.44
C LYS A 149 -25.48 7.55 5.27
N ILE A 150 -25.28 8.03 4.03
CA ILE A 150 -25.32 7.21 2.82
C ILE A 150 -24.18 6.17 2.85
N THR A 151 -22.93 6.60 3.10
CA THR A 151 -21.77 5.70 3.11
C THR A 151 -21.88 4.65 4.22
N LYS A 152 -22.33 5.01 5.42
CA LYS A 152 -22.60 4.06 6.50
C LYS A 152 -23.61 2.99 6.06
N ASN A 153 -24.73 3.39 5.45
CA ASN A 153 -25.75 2.46 4.98
C ASN A 153 -25.22 1.53 3.87
N LEU A 154 -24.42 2.05 2.95
CA LEU A 154 -23.77 1.24 1.91
C LEU A 154 -22.79 0.24 2.52
N ILE A 155 -21.93 0.66 3.44
CA ILE A 155 -20.96 -0.19 4.12
C ILE A 155 -21.63 -1.32 4.88
N LEU A 156 -22.74 -1.03 5.60
CA LEU A 156 -23.50 -2.04 6.34
C LEU A 156 -24.16 -3.09 5.43
N LYS A 157 -24.52 -2.70 4.19
CA LYS A 157 -25.07 -3.63 3.20
C LYS A 157 -23.99 -4.52 2.55
N LEU A 158 -22.71 -4.15 2.64
CA LEU A 158 -21.62 -4.97 2.12
C LEU A 158 -21.40 -6.17 3.03
N LYS A 159 -21.67 -7.38 2.52
CA LYS A 159 -21.30 -8.63 3.19
C LYS A 159 -19.80 -8.86 2.99
N LEU A 160 -18.97 -8.17 3.78
CA LEU A 160 -17.51 -8.28 3.68
C LEU A 160 -17.05 -9.68 4.09
N LYS A 161 -16.62 -10.47 3.12
CA LYS A 161 -15.86 -11.69 3.39
C LYS A 161 -14.37 -11.31 3.46
N ASN A 162 -13.86 -11.10 4.67
CA ASN A 162 -12.45 -10.69 4.92
C ASN A 162 -11.46 -11.87 4.71
N ASN A 163 -11.57 -12.55 3.58
CA ASN A 163 -10.85 -13.80 3.35
C ASN A 163 -9.60 -13.61 2.49
N VAL A 164 -9.41 -12.42 1.91
CA VAL A 164 -8.30 -12.15 0.99
C VAL A 164 -7.41 -11.02 1.49
N VAL A 165 -6.14 -11.05 1.07
CA VAL A 165 -5.21 -9.94 1.29
C VAL A 165 -5.53 -8.86 0.27
N VAL A 166 -5.75 -7.63 0.76
CA VAL A 166 -5.88 -6.42 -0.06
C VAL A 166 -4.70 -5.50 0.20
N HIS A 167 -4.23 -4.85 -0.85
CA HIS A 167 -3.10 -3.93 -0.76
C HIS A 167 -3.56 -2.52 -1.17
#